data_c3c1e243d1839a085d3635839096c794
#
_entry.id   c3c1e243d1839a085d3635839096c794
#
_cell.length_a   1.000
_cell.length_b   1.000
_cell.length_c   1.000
_cell.angle_alpha   90.00
_cell.angle_beta   90.00
_cell.angle_gamma   90.00
#
_symmetry.space_group_name_H-M   'P 1'
#
loop_
_entity.id
_entity.type
_entity.pdbx_description
1 polymer ?
#
loop_
_entity_poly.entity_id
_entity_poly.type
_entity_poly.pdbx_seq_one_letter_code
_entity_poly.pdbx_strand_id
1 'polypeptide(L)'
;MLQYLVILLDDTSTSYCHYENCKTERRLVPIDTLKEGIRFGMMENLMIQFVYPDYELPKEYREAIESIDHSKIKLTEDNADVLVLNGFRDVKIDKPVVLRIGKHELFSREDDILELICNVPRLNIVLTDIDSFTDDDFSTYKTMLESLSKKIERLYVEGKSPQLNLLTDRMMLSQMNNCNAGWENITLALDGKFYVCPAFYHEGAYSIGSLSEGLDIKNPQLYRLDHAPICRHCDAYQCKRCIWLNRKMTLEVNTPSHEQCVMAHLERNASRELLQNVRKHGTVLPEQEDIKEIDYLDPFDKRDEW
;
A
#
# COMPACT_ATOMS: atom_id res chain seq x y z
N MET A 1 -9.10 -6.59 15.41
CA MET A 1 -8.47 -7.86 15.85
C MET A 1 -7.34 -8.14 14.88
N LEU A 2 -6.14 -8.48 15.37
CA LEU A 2 -5.01 -8.79 14.51
C LEU A 2 -5.32 -9.98 13.61
N GLN A 3 -4.88 -9.89 12.35
CA GLN A 3 -5.08 -10.91 11.31
C GLN A 3 -3.77 -11.26 10.62
N TYR A 4 -2.82 -10.33 10.55
CA TYR A 4 -1.59 -10.48 9.78
C TYR A 4 -0.36 -10.19 10.64
N LEU A 5 0.67 -11.01 10.46
CA LEU A 5 2.02 -10.78 10.95
C LEU A 5 2.97 -10.63 9.75
N VAL A 6 3.52 -9.43 9.57
CA VAL A 6 4.59 -9.18 8.60
C VAL A 6 5.93 -9.44 9.27
N ILE A 7 6.76 -10.32 8.72
CA ILE A 7 8.10 -10.63 9.24
C ILE A 7 9.14 -10.10 8.25
N LEU A 8 9.97 -9.18 8.71
CA LEU A 8 11.13 -8.70 7.95
C LEU A 8 12.25 -9.72 8.07
N LEU A 9 12.73 -10.25 6.94
CA LEU A 9 13.80 -11.25 6.92
C LEU A 9 15.19 -10.62 6.93
N ASP A 10 15.31 -9.37 6.45
CA ASP A 10 16.57 -8.65 6.38
C ASP A 10 16.36 -7.13 6.51
N ASP A 11 17.38 -6.39 6.99
CA ASP A 11 17.30 -4.93 7.09
C ASP A 11 17.11 -4.24 5.75
N THR A 12 17.55 -4.86 4.65
CA THR A 12 17.38 -4.35 3.28
C THR A 12 16.08 -4.76 2.62
N SER A 13 15.25 -5.60 3.30
CA SER A 13 13.94 -6.04 2.77
C SER A 13 13.04 -4.85 2.46
N THR A 14 12.44 -4.86 1.28
CA THR A 14 11.55 -3.79 0.84
C THR A 14 10.10 -4.29 0.78
N SER A 15 9.24 -3.65 1.54
CA SER A 15 7.81 -3.93 1.58
C SER A 15 7.03 -2.99 0.66
N TYR A 16 5.70 -3.13 0.64
CA TYR A 16 4.74 -2.32 -0.11
C TYR A 16 4.36 -1.00 0.59
N CYS A 17 5.26 -0.40 1.35
CA CYS A 17 5.01 0.85 2.10
C CYS A 17 5.46 2.10 1.34
N HIS A 18 4.93 3.27 1.75
CA HIS A 18 5.30 4.59 1.21
C HIS A 18 6.70 5.07 1.62
N TYR A 19 7.36 4.45 2.56
CA TYR A 19 8.66 4.89 3.06
C TYR A 19 9.81 4.48 2.13
N GLU A 20 10.92 5.21 2.24
CA GLU A 20 12.22 4.76 1.77
C GLU A 20 12.94 3.99 2.87
N ASN A 21 13.42 2.79 2.55
CA ASN A 21 14.31 2.07 3.45
C ASN A 21 15.74 2.59 3.27
N CYS A 22 16.24 3.31 4.27
CA CYS A 22 17.61 3.85 4.28
C CYS A 22 18.65 2.85 4.80
N LYS A 23 18.27 1.66 5.24
CA LYS A 23 19.18 0.62 5.69
C LYS A 23 19.81 -0.09 4.50
N THR A 24 21.12 -0.05 4.40
CA THR A 24 21.90 -0.60 3.28
C THR A 24 22.70 -1.85 3.66
N GLU A 25 22.87 -2.10 4.96
CA GLU A 25 23.60 -3.25 5.45
C GLU A 25 22.71 -4.50 5.45
N ARG A 26 23.21 -5.55 4.82
CA ARG A 26 22.56 -6.88 4.83
C ARG A 26 22.72 -7.49 6.23
N ARG A 27 21.63 -7.63 6.92
CA ARG A 27 21.56 -8.26 8.23
C ARG A 27 20.30 -9.10 8.30
N LEU A 28 20.46 -10.42 8.25
CA LEU A 28 19.34 -11.35 8.41
C LEU A 28 18.79 -11.32 9.84
N VAL A 29 17.48 -11.54 9.95
CA VAL A 29 16.84 -11.83 11.24
C VAL A 29 17.51 -13.06 11.87
N PRO A 30 17.85 -13.06 13.18
CA PRO A 30 18.40 -14.25 13.83
C PRO A 30 17.42 -15.44 13.64
N ILE A 31 17.97 -16.63 13.34
CA ILE A 31 17.13 -17.81 13.03
C ILE A 31 16.19 -18.20 14.17
N ASP A 32 16.64 -18.02 15.42
CA ASP A 32 15.80 -18.28 16.59
C ASP A 32 14.64 -17.26 16.68
N THR A 33 14.92 -15.98 16.40
CA THR A 33 13.89 -14.94 16.32
C THR A 33 12.88 -15.24 15.22
N LEU A 34 13.33 -15.72 14.06
CA LEU A 34 12.43 -16.14 12.98
C LEU A 34 11.52 -17.29 13.42
N LYS A 35 12.10 -18.35 14.03
CA LYS A 35 11.34 -19.52 14.51
C LYS A 35 10.35 -19.14 15.62
N GLU A 36 10.73 -18.25 16.52
CA GLU A 36 9.83 -17.73 17.56
C GLU A 36 8.73 -16.85 16.98
N GLY A 37 9.04 -16.01 15.99
CA GLY A 37 8.06 -15.20 15.26
C GLY A 37 7.02 -16.05 14.52
N ILE A 38 7.47 -17.13 13.85
CA ILE A 38 6.57 -18.11 13.22
C ILE A 38 5.66 -18.74 14.29
N ARG A 39 6.23 -19.19 15.40
CA ARG A 39 5.46 -19.79 16.50
C ARG A 39 4.43 -18.82 17.06
N PHE A 40 4.81 -17.55 17.27
CA PHE A 40 3.89 -16.50 17.72
C PHE A 40 2.73 -16.32 16.74
N GLY A 41 3.01 -16.18 15.42
CA GLY A 41 1.97 -16.04 14.41
C GLY A 41 1.00 -17.22 14.37
N MET A 42 1.52 -18.46 14.52
CA MET A 42 0.69 -19.67 14.59
C MET A 42 -0.17 -19.72 15.85
N MET A 43 0.38 -19.37 17.02
CA MET A 43 -0.35 -19.38 18.30
C MET A 43 -1.47 -18.33 18.31
N GLU A 44 -1.24 -17.17 17.73
CA GLU A 44 -2.22 -16.09 17.60
C GLU A 44 -3.15 -16.24 16.39
N ASN A 45 -3.00 -17.32 15.62
CA ASN A 45 -3.76 -17.62 14.39
C ASN A 45 -3.69 -16.47 13.37
N LEU A 46 -2.49 -15.94 13.12
CA LEU A 46 -2.24 -14.86 12.19
C LEU A 46 -1.78 -15.40 10.82
N MET A 47 -2.22 -14.76 9.74
CA MET A 47 -1.64 -14.97 8.41
C MET A 47 -0.24 -14.34 8.37
N ILE A 48 0.77 -15.16 8.08
CA ILE A 48 2.16 -14.71 8.08
C ILE A 48 2.57 -14.28 6.67
N GLN A 49 3.19 -13.10 6.58
CA GLN A 49 3.77 -12.55 5.36
C GLN A 49 5.26 -12.31 5.56
N PHE A 50 6.10 -12.92 4.75
CA PHE A 50 7.54 -12.68 4.79
C PHE A 50 7.96 -11.66 3.75
N VAL A 51 8.74 -10.66 4.18
CA VAL A 51 9.38 -9.69 3.29
C VAL A 51 10.81 -10.13 3.05
N TYR A 52 11.08 -10.56 1.83
CA TYR A 52 12.35 -11.14 1.42
C TYR A 52 13.37 -10.07 1.05
N PRO A 53 14.68 -10.33 1.28
CA PRO A 53 15.75 -9.56 0.65
C PRO A 53 15.87 -9.88 -0.85
N ASP A 54 16.77 -9.15 -1.52
CA ASP A 54 17.08 -9.31 -2.93
C ASP A 54 18.06 -10.47 -3.25
N TYR A 55 18.39 -11.28 -2.24
CA TYR A 55 19.31 -12.40 -2.34
C TYR A 55 18.73 -13.70 -1.76
N GLU A 56 19.35 -14.82 -2.10
CA GLU A 56 18.89 -16.13 -1.66
C GLU A 56 19.16 -16.36 -0.18
N LEU A 57 18.11 -16.82 0.54
CA LEU A 57 18.21 -17.15 1.95
C LEU A 57 19.00 -18.45 2.20
N PRO A 58 19.71 -18.57 3.32
CA PRO A 58 20.31 -19.84 3.75
C PRO A 58 19.27 -20.96 3.85
N LYS A 59 19.71 -22.21 3.68
CA LYS A 59 18.84 -23.39 3.66
C LYS A 59 17.96 -23.49 4.90
N GLU A 60 18.52 -23.24 6.09
CA GLU A 60 17.79 -23.33 7.35
C GLU A 60 16.61 -22.34 7.44
N TYR A 61 16.76 -21.12 6.87
CA TYR A 61 15.68 -20.12 6.80
C TYR A 61 14.58 -20.60 5.84
N ARG A 62 14.96 -21.09 4.69
CA ARG A 62 14.00 -21.62 3.71
C ARG A 62 13.19 -22.78 4.30
N GLU A 63 13.85 -23.72 4.98
CA GLU A 63 13.17 -24.85 5.63
C GLU A 63 12.20 -24.39 6.74
N ALA A 64 12.58 -23.39 7.54
CA ALA A 64 11.70 -22.83 8.58
C ALA A 64 10.48 -22.12 7.96
N ILE A 65 10.68 -21.31 6.93
CA ILE A 65 9.61 -20.57 6.24
C ILE A 65 8.65 -21.53 5.51
N GLU A 66 9.16 -22.47 4.74
CA GLU A 66 8.35 -23.42 3.97
C GLU A 66 7.62 -24.46 4.85
N SER A 67 7.87 -24.49 6.16
CA SER A 67 7.17 -25.38 7.08
C SER A 67 5.75 -24.97 7.42
N ILE A 68 5.32 -23.77 7.03
CA ILE A 68 4.00 -23.19 7.29
C ILE A 68 3.40 -22.59 6.02
N ASP A 69 2.07 -22.38 6.04
CA ASP A 69 1.40 -21.57 5.02
C ASP A 69 1.70 -20.09 5.24
N HIS A 70 2.08 -19.38 4.16
CA HIS A 70 2.53 -17.99 4.24
C HIS A 70 2.45 -17.27 2.88
N SER A 71 2.59 -15.94 2.89
CA SER A 71 2.73 -15.14 1.68
C SER A 71 4.15 -14.60 1.52
N LYS A 72 4.64 -14.55 0.28
CA LYS A 72 5.99 -14.12 -0.11
C LYS A 72 5.95 -12.75 -0.80
N ILE A 73 6.46 -11.74 -0.12
CA ILE A 73 6.66 -10.40 -0.68
C ILE A 73 8.12 -10.29 -1.11
N LYS A 74 8.37 -10.22 -2.42
CA LYS A 74 9.72 -10.34 -2.99
C LYS A 74 10.03 -9.22 -3.99
N LEU A 75 11.30 -8.94 -4.16
CA LEU A 75 11.84 -8.08 -5.23
C LEU A 75 12.14 -8.86 -6.52
N THR A 76 12.10 -10.18 -6.46
CA THR A 76 12.33 -11.11 -7.59
C THR A 76 11.06 -11.84 -7.95
N GLU A 77 10.92 -12.22 -9.22
CA GLU A 77 9.69 -12.86 -9.74
C GLU A 77 9.52 -14.30 -9.25
N ASP A 78 10.63 -14.96 -8.89
CA ASP A 78 10.64 -16.38 -8.52
C ASP A 78 9.79 -16.63 -7.25
N ASN A 79 8.70 -17.38 -7.42
CA ASN A 79 7.76 -17.77 -6.37
C ASN A 79 7.24 -16.58 -5.50
N ALA A 80 7.13 -15.37 -6.06
CA ALA A 80 6.51 -14.26 -5.38
C ALA A 80 4.99 -14.37 -5.36
N ASP A 81 4.34 -14.10 -4.23
CA ASP A 81 2.90 -13.88 -4.16
C ASP A 81 2.56 -12.41 -4.42
N VAL A 82 3.46 -11.51 -4.02
CA VAL A 82 3.45 -10.09 -4.35
C VAL A 82 4.86 -9.71 -4.79
N LEU A 83 4.97 -9.18 -6.02
CA LEU A 83 6.23 -8.66 -6.54
C LEU A 83 6.33 -7.17 -6.24
N VAL A 84 7.42 -6.74 -5.60
CA VAL A 84 7.70 -5.33 -5.33
C VAL A 84 8.79 -4.84 -6.27
N LEU A 85 8.52 -3.76 -7.00
CA LEU A 85 9.47 -3.10 -7.89
C LEU A 85 9.88 -1.75 -7.31
N ASN A 86 11.18 -1.51 -7.18
CA ASN A 86 11.75 -0.21 -6.87
C ASN A 86 12.16 0.48 -8.19
N GLY A 87 11.19 1.11 -8.85
CA GLY A 87 11.34 1.65 -10.21
C GLY A 87 10.86 0.71 -11.31
N PHE A 88 10.76 1.23 -12.53
CA PHE A 88 10.27 0.50 -13.68
C PHE A 88 11.26 -0.56 -14.17
N ARG A 89 10.74 -1.72 -14.46
CA ARG A 89 11.40 -2.75 -15.26
C ARG A 89 10.34 -3.58 -15.99
N ASP A 90 10.74 -4.22 -17.08
CA ASP A 90 9.90 -5.16 -17.80
C ASP A 90 9.57 -6.36 -16.93
N VAL A 91 8.28 -6.58 -16.72
CA VAL A 91 7.75 -7.70 -15.94
C VAL A 91 6.48 -8.21 -16.60
N LYS A 92 6.40 -9.53 -16.75
CA LYS A 92 5.18 -10.24 -17.14
C LYS A 92 4.96 -11.41 -16.20
N ILE A 93 4.06 -11.21 -15.25
CA ILE A 93 3.82 -12.18 -14.17
C ILE A 93 2.32 -12.22 -13.84
N ASP A 94 1.82 -13.42 -13.53
CA ASP A 94 0.43 -13.62 -13.08
C ASP A 94 0.31 -13.46 -11.56
N LYS A 95 0.83 -12.36 -11.03
CA LYS A 95 0.77 -11.99 -9.61
C LYS A 95 0.61 -10.48 -9.48
N PRO A 96 0.03 -10.01 -8.35
CA PRO A 96 -0.01 -8.58 -8.05
C PRO A 96 1.39 -7.97 -7.98
N VAL A 97 1.52 -6.80 -8.59
CA VAL A 97 2.76 -6.01 -8.59
C VAL A 97 2.55 -4.72 -7.80
N VAL A 98 3.51 -4.41 -6.98
CA VAL A 98 3.64 -3.11 -6.29
C VAL A 98 4.81 -2.37 -6.92
N LEU A 99 4.52 -1.27 -7.60
CA LEU A 99 5.51 -0.38 -8.18
C LEU A 99 5.74 0.81 -7.24
N ARG A 100 6.95 0.94 -6.71
CA ARG A 100 7.36 2.04 -5.84
C ARG A 100 8.18 3.03 -6.65
N ILE A 101 7.66 4.23 -6.80
CA ILE A 101 8.25 5.31 -7.59
C ILE A 101 8.01 6.67 -6.93
N GLY A 102 8.84 7.65 -7.30
CA GLY A 102 8.63 9.05 -6.97
C GLY A 102 7.74 9.77 -8.02
N LYS A 103 7.31 10.98 -7.70
CA LYS A 103 6.48 11.83 -8.59
C LYS A 103 7.13 12.08 -9.96
N HIS A 104 8.44 12.24 -9.99
CA HIS A 104 9.16 12.48 -11.26
C HIS A 104 8.99 11.31 -12.22
N GLU A 105 9.18 10.08 -11.75
CA GLU A 105 8.99 8.88 -12.57
C GLU A 105 7.52 8.71 -12.95
N LEU A 106 6.60 8.95 -12.00
CA LEU A 106 5.17 8.87 -12.23
C LEU A 106 4.73 9.77 -13.39
N PHE A 107 5.16 11.04 -13.40
CA PHE A 107 4.74 12.02 -14.40
C PHE A 107 5.43 11.85 -15.75
N SER A 108 6.64 11.30 -15.79
CA SER A 108 7.41 11.15 -17.02
C SER A 108 7.24 9.81 -17.73
N ARG A 109 6.65 8.80 -17.07
CA ARG A 109 6.62 7.41 -17.56
C ARG A 109 5.21 6.80 -17.61
N GLU A 110 4.23 7.60 -18.06
CA GLU A 110 2.83 7.16 -18.15
C GLU A 110 2.64 5.95 -19.09
N ASP A 111 3.38 5.89 -20.21
CA ASP A 111 3.28 4.78 -21.16
C ASP A 111 3.83 3.47 -20.57
N ASP A 112 4.87 3.53 -19.74
CA ASP A 112 5.38 2.35 -19.03
C ASP A 112 4.37 1.83 -17.98
N ILE A 113 3.63 2.72 -17.34
CA ILE A 113 2.52 2.32 -16.44
C ILE A 113 1.47 1.53 -17.21
N LEU A 114 1.10 1.99 -18.40
CA LEU A 114 0.12 1.31 -19.23
C LEU A 114 0.62 -0.05 -19.74
N GLU A 115 1.86 -0.13 -20.13
CA GLU A 115 2.47 -1.39 -20.53
C GLU A 115 2.46 -2.38 -19.37
N LEU A 116 2.86 -1.94 -18.19
CA LEU A 116 2.89 -2.79 -17.01
C LEU A 116 1.49 -3.26 -16.60
N ILE A 117 0.46 -2.39 -16.64
CA ILE A 117 -0.94 -2.78 -16.38
C ILE A 117 -1.42 -3.88 -17.32
N CYS A 118 -0.97 -3.89 -18.56
CA CYS A 118 -1.35 -4.92 -19.54
C CYS A 118 -0.64 -6.26 -19.29
N ASN A 119 0.47 -6.26 -18.56
CA ASN A 119 1.32 -7.43 -18.33
C ASN A 119 1.13 -8.08 -16.95
N VAL A 120 0.33 -7.49 -16.07
CA VAL A 120 0.08 -8.00 -14.70
C VAL A 120 -1.41 -7.98 -14.37
N PRO A 121 -1.91 -8.87 -13.51
CA PRO A 121 -3.33 -8.90 -13.14
C PRO A 121 -3.75 -7.67 -12.33
N ARG A 122 -2.80 -7.11 -11.55
CA ARG A 122 -3.02 -5.94 -10.70
C ARG A 122 -1.73 -5.15 -10.50
N LEU A 123 -1.81 -3.85 -10.72
CA LEU A 123 -0.76 -2.89 -10.41
C LEU A 123 -1.15 -2.00 -9.24
N ASN A 124 -0.32 -1.96 -8.20
CA ASN A 124 -0.43 -1.02 -7.10
C ASN A 124 0.76 -0.06 -7.17
N ILE A 125 0.51 1.19 -7.52
CA ILE A 125 1.53 2.24 -7.47
C ILE A 125 1.59 2.79 -6.05
N VAL A 126 2.81 2.88 -5.52
CA VAL A 126 3.14 3.46 -4.22
C VAL A 126 4.09 4.63 -4.45
N LEU A 127 3.62 5.83 -4.17
CA LEU A 127 4.41 7.03 -4.26
C LEU A 127 5.25 7.19 -3.00
N THR A 128 6.57 7.27 -3.17
CA THR A 128 7.53 7.29 -2.06
C THR A 128 7.78 8.69 -1.49
N ASP A 129 7.35 9.73 -2.22
CA ASP A 129 7.64 11.15 -1.95
C ASP A 129 6.37 12.04 -1.87
N ILE A 130 5.24 11.48 -1.40
CA ILE A 130 3.98 12.22 -1.26
C ILE A 130 4.16 13.49 -0.42
N ASP A 131 4.99 13.44 0.61
CA ASP A 131 5.31 14.55 1.50
C ASP A 131 6.03 15.73 0.83
N SER A 132 6.45 15.56 -0.41
CA SER A 132 7.10 16.60 -1.22
C SER A 132 6.20 17.20 -2.31
N PHE A 133 4.93 16.81 -2.38
CA PHE A 133 4.00 17.33 -3.40
C PHE A 133 3.67 18.79 -3.14
N THR A 134 3.61 19.54 -4.22
CA THR A 134 3.22 20.96 -4.29
C THR A 134 1.90 21.10 -5.06
N ASP A 135 1.30 22.28 -5.05
CA ASP A 135 0.07 22.58 -5.81
C ASP A 135 0.24 22.34 -7.32
N ASP A 136 1.43 22.64 -7.86
CA ASP A 136 1.76 22.35 -9.26
C ASP A 136 1.84 20.84 -9.52
N ASP A 137 2.36 20.07 -8.56
CA ASP A 137 2.40 18.61 -8.64
C ASP A 137 0.98 18.00 -8.63
N PHE A 138 0.08 18.53 -7.80
CA PHE A 138 -1.33 18.08 -7.79
C PHE A 138 -2.04 18.38 -9.11
N SER A 139 -1.79 19.54 -9.69
CA SER A 139 -2.33 19.89 -11.01
C SER A 139 -1.81 18.95 -12.10
N THR A 140 -0.53 18.62 -12.06
CA THR A 140 0.10 17.65 -12.97
C THR A 140 -0.46 16.24 -12.73
N TYR A 141 -0.62 15.85 -11.47
CA TYR A 141 -1.19 14.56 -11.10
C TYR A 141 -2.62 14.38 -11.60
N LYS A 142 -3.45 15.41 -11.44
CA LYS A 142 -4.81 15.43 -11.99
C LYS A 142 -4.81 15.20 -13.50
N THR A 143 -3.98 15.93 -14.23
CA THR A 143 -3.88 15.80 -15.71
C THR A 143 -3.44 14.39 -16.11
N MET A 144 -2.48 13.81 -15.40
CA MET A 144 -2.03 12.44 -15.63
C MET A 144 -3.15 11.42 -15.35
N LEU A 145 -3.90 11.57 -14.24
CA LEU A 145 -5.04 10.69 -13.95
C LEU A 145 -6.11 10.76 -15.05
N GLU A 146 -6.40 11.94 -15.59
CA GLU A 146 -7.33 12.12 -16.70
C GLU A 146 -6.83 11.43 -18.00
N SER A 147 -5.53 11.49 -18.26
CA SER A 147 -4.90 10.81 -19.40
C SER A 147 -4.96 9.29 -19.24
N LEU A 148 -4.52 8.78 -18.10
CA LEU A 148 -4.60 7.34 -17.78
C LEU A 148 -6.05 6.82 -17.81
N SER A 149 -7.01 7.59 -17.29
CA SER A 149 -8.43 7.22 -17.33
C SER A 149 -8.93 6.96 -18.74
N LYS A 150 -8.60 7.84 -19.69
CA LYS A 150 -8.98 7.68 -21.12
C LYS A 150 -8.38 6.41 -21.74
N LYS A 151 -7.14 6.08 -21.37
CA LYS A 151 -6.46 4.88 -21.87
C LYS A 151 -7.05 3.61 -21.23
N ILE A 152 -7.35 3.64 -19.94
CA ILE A 152 -8.01 2.53 -19.21
C ILE A 152 -9.45 2.33 -19.72
N GLU A 153 -10.21 3.40 -20.00
CA GLU A 153 -11.53 3.32 -20.62
C GLU A 153 -11.49 2.50 -21.91
N ARG A 154 -10.52 2.78 -22.80
CA ARG A 154 -10.33 2.01 -24.04
C ARG A 154 -10.07 0.52 -23.78
N LEU A 155 -9.26 0.19 -22.76
CA LEU A 155 -9.02 -1.19 -22.39
C LEU A 155 -10.29 -1.89 -21.93
N TYR A 156 -11.16 -1.23 -21.16
CA TYR A 156 -12.47 -1.78 -20.78
C TYR A 156 -13.38 -2.00 -22.00
N VAL A 157 -13.41 -1.06 -22.96
CA VAL A 157 -14.18 -1.21 -24.20
C VAL A 157 -13.66 -2.39 -25.05
N GLU A 158 -12.36 -2.66 -25.00
CA GLU A 158 -11.73 -3.82 -25.64
C GLU A 158 -11.99 -5.15 -24.89
N GLY A 159 -12.74 -5.12 -23.80
CA GLY A 159 -13.04 -6.30 -22.98
C GLY A 159 -11.94 -6.71 -22.00
N LYS A 160 -10.93 -5.85 -21.79
CA LYS A 160 -9.91 -6.02 -20.76
C LYS A 160 -10.41 -5.41 -19.44
N SER A 161 -9.92 -5.90 -18.33
CA SER A 161 -10.31 -5.40 -16.99
C SER A 161 -9.06 -5.08 -16.18
N PRO A 162 -8.30 -4.06 -16.56
CA PRO A 162 -7.08 -3.70 -15.85
C PRO A 162 -7.37 -3.26 -14.43
N GLN A 163 -6.51 -3.63 -13.48
CA GLN A 163 -6.61 -3.22 -12.09
C GLN A 163 -5.45 -2.30 -11.74
N LEU A 164 -5.76 -1.02 -11.50
CA LEU A 164 -4.83 0.01 -11.05
C LEU A 164 -5.38 0.67 -9.79
N ASN A 165 -4.63 0.63 -8.69
CA ASN A 165 -5.09 1.18 -7.41
C ASN A 165 -5.50 2.66 -7.49
N LEU A 166 -4.83 3.48 -8.28
CA LEU A 166 -5.10 4.92 -8.40
C LEU A 166 -6.46 5.23 -9.05
N LEU A 167 -6.99 4.33 -9.89
CA LEU A 167 -8.19 4.60 -10.70
C LEU A 167 -9.28 3.55 -10.55
N THR A 168 -8.94 2.26 -10.53
CA THR A 168 -9.97 1.22 -10.56
C THR A 168 -10.39 0.73 -9.18
N ASP A 169 -9.58 0.91 -8.14
CA ASP A 169 -9.92 0.45 -6.79
C ASP A 169 -11.19 1.12 -6.26
N ARG A 170 -11.32 2.45 -6.41
CA ARG A 170 -12.50 3.16 -5.92
C ARG A 170 -13.79 2.69 -6.61
N MET A 171 -13.69 2.28 -7.88
CA MET A 171 -14.83 1.74 -8.63
C MET A 171 -15.32 0.40 -8.06
N MET A 172 -14.45 -0.36 -7.40
CA MET A 172 -14.71 -1.71 -6.90
C MET A 172 -15.01 -1.76 -5.39
N LEU A 173 -14.63 -0.70 -4.65
CA LEU A 173 -14.71 -0.68 -3.19
C LEU A 173 -16.02 -0.04 -2.70
N SER A 174 -16.66 -0.67 -1.73
CA SER A 174 -17.82 -0.16 -1.00
C SER A 174 -17.45 0.47 0.36
N GLN A 175 -16.22 0.31 0.79
CA GLN A 175 -15.67 0.88 2.02
C GLN A 175 -14.16 1.07 1.89
N MET A 176 -13.56 1.88 2.77
CA MET A 176 -12.13 2.13 2.75
C MET A 176 -11.34 0.84 2.98
N ASN A 177 -10.42 0.55 2.06
CA ASN A 177 -9.53 -0.61 2.08
C ASN A 177 -8.08 -0.16 2.28
N ASN A 178 -7.70 0.14 3.50
CA ASN A 178 -6.32 0.48 3.87
C ASN A 178 -5.60 -0.71 4.53
N CYS A 179 -4.31 -0.56 4.83
CA CYS A 179 -3.52 -1.65 5.39
C CYS A 179 -3.85 -1.96 6.86
N ASN A 180 -4.60 -1.12 7.56
CA ASN A 180 -4.98 -1.25 8.97
C ASN A 180 -3.80 -1.59 9.92
N ALA A 181 -2.60 -1.03 9.63
CA ALA A 181 -1.41 -1.25 10.44
C ALA A 181 -1.62 -0.80 11.90
N GLY A 182 -1.15 -1.63 12.83
CA GLY A 182 -1.36 -1.45 14.27
C GLY A 182 -2.73 -1.91 14.79
N TRP A 183 -3.66 -2.29 13.91
CA TRP A 183 -4.96 -2.84 14.27
C TRP A 183 -5.21 -4.25 13.71
N GLU A 184 -5.01 -4.46 12.41
CA GLU A 184 -5.17 -5.77 11.76
C GLU A 184 -3.83 -6.40 11.40
N ASN A 185 -2.79 -5.62 11.20
CA ASN A 185 -1.45 -6.13 10.98
C ASN A 185 -0.40 -5.45 11.88
N ILE A 186 0.64 -6.19 12.17
CA ILE A 186 1.84 -5.75 12.86
C ILE A 186 3.07 -6.32 12.17
N THR A 187 4.23 -5.76 12.48
CA THR A 187 5.50 -6.20 11.92
C THR A 187 6.43 -6.70 13.01
N LEU A 188 6.99 -7.89 12.83
CA LEU A 188 8.13 -8.40 13.59
C LEU A 188 9.41 -8.01 12.83
N ALA A 189 10.30 -7.33 13.53
CA ALA A 189 11.59 -6.93 12.98
C ALA A 189 12.76 -7.79 13.50
N LEU A 190 13.96 -7.53 12.99
CA LEU A 190 15.14 -8.33 13.24
C LEU A 190 15.60 -8.36 14.71
N ASP A 191 15.22 -7.34 15.46
CA ASP A 191 15.54 -7.18 16.88
C ASP A 191 14.60 -7.96 17.82
N GLY A 192 13.68 -8.76 17.26
CA GLY A 192 12.70 -9.53 18.00
C GLY A 192 11.56 -8.70 18.58
N LYS A 193 11.42 -7.44 18.15
CA LYS A 193 10.37 -6.55 18.61
C LYS A 193 9.28 -6.39 17.57
N PHE A 194 8.08 -6.08 18.05
CA PHE A 194 6.93 -5.76 17.22
C PHE A 194 6.85 -4.25 16.95
N TYR A 195 6.48 -3.91 15.74
CA TYR A 195 6.26 -2.55 15.25
C TYR A 195 4.89 -2.44 14.60
N VAL A 196 4.34 -1.25 14.56
CA VAL A 196 3.05 -0.96 13.91
C VAL A 196 3.08 -1.35 12.43
N CYS A 197 4.17 -1.01 11.73
CA CYS A 197 4.43 -1.45 10.35
C CYS A 197 5.95 -1.40 10.07
N PRO A 198 6.44 -1.92 8.93
CA PRO A 198 7.86 -1.87 8.59
C PRO A 198 8.48 -0.48 8.66
N ALA A 199 7.74 0.57 8.26
CA ALA A 199 8.24 1.93 8.25
C ALA A 199 8.63 2.43 9.66
N PHE A 200 7.89 2.06 10.68
CA PHE A 200 8.21 2.43 12.07
C PHE A 200 9.52 1.79 12.55
N TYR A 201 9.82 0.58 12.12
CA TYR A 201 11.11 -0.07 12.40
C TYR A 201 12.26 0.66 11.70
N HIS A 202 12.10 0.95 10.42
CA HIS A 202 13.16 1.58 9.63
C HIS A 202 13.46 3.02 10.08
N GLU A 203 12.44 3.74 10.56
CA GLU A 203 12.58 5.08 11.15
C GLU A 203 13.22 5.07 12.56
N GLY A 204 13.33 3.91 13.19
CA GLY A 204 13.81 3.79 14.57
C GLY A 204 12.79 4.22 15.62
N ALA A 205 11.50 4.11 15.31
CA ALA A 205 10.40 4.41 16.22
C ALA A 205 10.31 3.40 17.38
N TYR A 206 9.49 3.73 18.39
CA TYR A 206 9.23 2.83 19.51
C TYR A 206 8.51 1.56 19.04
N SER A 207 8.92 0.42 19.62
CA SER A 207 8.23 -0.86 19.45
C SER A 207 6.90 -0.88 20.19
N ILE A 208 6.02 -1.77 19.76
CA ILE A 208 4.72 -2.06 20.38
C ILE A 208 4.74 -3.42 21.09
N GLY A 209 5.88 -3.81 21.61
CA GLY A 209 6.12 -5.07 22.30
C GLY A 209 7.27 -5.88 21.74
N SER A 210 7.45 -7.09 22.23
CA SER A 210 8.50 -8.02 21.81
C SER A 210 8.04 -9.47 21.89
N LEU A 211 8.79 -10.38 21.27
CA LEU A 211 8.53 -11.83 21.38
C LEU A 211 8.60 -12.32 22.85
N SER A 212 9.46 -11.69 23.67
CA SER A 212 9.62 -12.09 25.08
C SER A 212 8.56 -11.51 26.03
N GLU A 213 8.03 -10.32 25.70
CA GLU A 213 7.10 -9.59 26.60
C GLU A 213 5.65 -9.59 26.08
N GLY A 214 5.46 -10.01 24.84
CA GLY A 214 4.17 -9.92 24.14
C GLY A 214 3.91 -8.54 23.55
N LEU A 215 2.67 -8.31 23.12
CA LEU A 215 2.25 -7.06 22.50
C LEU A 215 1.85 -6.04 23.58
N ASP A 216 2.29 -4.79 23.38
CA ASP A 216 1.94 -3.63 24.21
C ASP A 216 1.53 -2.44 23.31
N ILE A 217 0.39 -2.57 22.66
CA ILE A 217 -0.14 -1.52 21.79
C ILE A 217 -0.85 -0.48 22.64
N LYS A 218 -0.23 0.68 22.80
CA LYS A 218 -0.85 1.80 23.52
C LYS A 218 -1.94 2.44 22.64
N ASN A 219 -3.09 2.71 23.27
CA ASN A 219 -4.23 3.37 22.62
C ASN A 219 -4.60 2.76 21.24
N PRO A 220 -4.88 1.45 21.16
CA PRO A 220 -5.08 0.74 19.89
C PRO A 220 -6.22 1.33 19.05
N GLN A 221 -7.17 2.03 19.66
CA GLN A 221 -8.24 2.73 18.97
C GLN A 221 -7.75 3.81 18.00
N LEU A 222 -6.57 4.42 18.23
CA LEU A 222 -6.02 5.44 17.34
C LEU A 222 -5.61 4.89 15.96
N TYR A 223 -5.38 3.59 15.87
CA TYR A 223 -5.05 2.93 14.60
C TYR A 223 -6.29 2.56 13.79
N ARG A 224 -7.48 2.60 14.38
CA ARG A 224 -8.74 2.19 13.74
C ARG A 224 -9.33 3.32 12.89
N LEU A 225 -9.94 2.92 11.77
CA LEU A 225 -10.62 3.85 10.86
C LEU A 225 -11.82 4.54 11.53
N ASP A 226 -12.63 3.79 12.29
CA ASP A 226 -13.84 4.30 12.95
C ASP A 226 -13.55 5.34 14.06
N HIS A 227 -12.30 5.39 14.52
CA HIS A 227 -11.82 6.43 15.44
C HIS A 227 -11.03 7.56 14.77
N ALA A 228 -10.88 7.53 13.45
CA ALA A 228 -10.21 8.60 12.70
C ALA A 228 -11.18 9.76 12.42
N PRO A 229 -10.95 10.98 12.95
CA PRO A 229 -11.93 12.06 12.91
C PRO A 229 -12.40 12.44 11.50
N ILE A 230 -11.48 12.44 10.54
CA ILE A 230 -11.69 12.83 9.16
C ILE A 230 -12.03 11.61 8.31
N CYS A 231 -11.18 10.58 8.37
CA CYS A 231 -11.24 9.46 7.42
C CYS A 231 -12.47 8.56 7.59
N ARG A 232 -13.07 8.48 8.79
CA ARG A 232 -14.24 7.62 9.05
C ARG A 232 -15.47 7.94 8.20
N HIS A 233 -15.56 9.16 7.67
CA HIS A 233 -16.68 9.64 6.85
C HIS A 233 -16.27 9.90 5.40
N CYS A 234 -14.99 9.67 5.05
CA CYS A 234 -14.46 9.90 3.73
C CYS A 234 -14.86 8.77 2.77
N ASP A 235 -15.24 9.12 1.55
CA ASP A 235 -15.60 8.17 0.51
C ASP A 235 -14.46 7.85 -0.49
N ALA A 236 -13.26 8.38 -0.27
CA ALA A 236 -12.05 8.02 -1.02
C ALA A 236 -11.55 6.64 -0.56
N TYR A 237 -12.32 5.58 -0.86
CA TYR A 237 -12.11 4.23 -0.33
C TYR A 237 -10.81 3.56 -0.78
N GLN A 238 -10.21 4.02 -1.87
CA GLN A 238 -8.90 3.56 -2.34
C GLN A 238 -7.74 4.13 -1.51
N CYS A 239 -7.96 5.18 -0.72
CA CYS A 239 -6.95 5.81 0.11
C CYS A 239 -6.31 4.80 1.07
N LYS A 240 -4.98 4.74 1.08
CA LYS A 240 -4.25 3.83 1.97
C LYS A 240 -4.24 4.28 3.43
N ARG A 241 -4.62 5.53 3.73
CA ARG A 241 -4.62 6.08 5.10
C ARG A 241 -3.34 5.67 5.84
N CYS A 242 -2.18 5.97 5.27
CA CYS A 242 -0.91 5.53 5.80
C CYS A 242 -0.61 6.19 7.15
N ILE A 243 -0.73 5.45 8.23
CA ILE A 243 -0.53 5.96 9.59
C ILE A 243 0.91 6.40 9.88
N TRP A 244 1.89 5.80 9.20
CA TRP A 244 3.28 6.28 9.26
C TRP A 244 3.41 7.66 8.61
N LEU A 245 2.84 7.85 7.42
CA LEU A 245 2.84 9.12 6.73
C LEU A 245 2.07 10.18 7.53
N ASN A 246 0.90 9.81 8.09
CA ASN A 246 0.16 10.67 9.00
C ASN A 246 1.09 11.16 10.13
N ARG A 247 1.71 10.24 10.85
CA ARG A 247 2.61 10.59 11.96
C ARG A 247 3.79 11.45 11.52
N LYS A 248 4.41 11.14 10.38
CA LYS A 248 5.52 11.91 9.82
C LYS A 248 5.15 13.36 9.57
N MET A 249 3.95 13.60 9.02
CA MET A 249 3.54 14.91 8.54
C MET A 249 2.71 15.72 9.55
N THR A 250 1.89 15.04 10.36
CA THR A 250 0.95 15.70 11.28
C THR A 250 1.26 15.44 12.77
N LEU A 251 2.25 14.59 13.05
CA LEU A 251 2.60 14.07 14.39
C LEU A 251 1.51 13.17 15.01
N GLU A 252 0.43 12.89 14.29
CA GLU A 252 -0.71 12.09 14.74
C GLU A 252 -0.92 10.87 13.82
N VAL A 253 -1.19 9.70 14.38
CA VAL A 253 -1.37 8.46 13.58
C VAL A 253 -2.74 8.40 12.89
N ASN A 254 -3.75 9.10 13.38
CA ASN A 254 -5.13 9.05 12.88
C ASN A 254 -5.58 10.32 12.14
N THR A 255 -4.69 11.28 11.93
CA THR A 255 -4.95 12.51 11.18
C THR A 255 -4.13 12.50 9.90
N PRO A 256 -4.75 12.46 8.72
CA PRO A 256 -4.02 12.46 7.45
C PRO A 256 -3.38 13.82 7.18
N SER A 257 -2.33 13.82 6.36
CA SER A 257 -1.78 15.06 5.84
C SER A 257 -2.67 15.64 4.73
N HIS A 258 -2.48 16.93 4.45
CA HIS A 258 -3.12 17.62 3.33
C HIS A 258 -2.83 16.89 2.02
N GLU A 259 -1.56 16.62 1.73
CA GLU A 259 -1.11 16.01 0.47
C GLU A 259 -1.74 14.63 0.27
N GLN A 260 -1.81 13.83 1.31
CA GLN A 260 -2.45 12.51 1.24
C GLN A 260 -3.96 12.62 0.96
N CYS A 261 -4.65 13.59 1.56
CA CYS A 261 -6.06 13.84 1.31
C CYS A 261 -6.30 14.32 -0.11
N VAL A 262 -5.57 15.33 -0.56
CA VAL A 262 -5.71 15.90 -1.91
C VAL A 262 -5.53 14.83 -2.97
N MET A 263 -4.43 14.05 -2.90
CA MET A 263 -4.18 12.96 -3.85
C MET A 263 -5.31 11.94 -3.87
N ALA A 264 -5.74 11.47 -2.68
CA ALA A 264 -6.80 10.47 -2.61
C ALA A 264 -8.12 10.97 -3.19
N HIS A 265 -8.41 12.26 -3.06
CA HIS A 265 -9.63 12.85 -3.62
C HIS A 265 -9.52 13.12 -5.13
N LEU A 266 -8.35 13.46 -5.66
CA LEU A 266 -8.11 13.51 -7.09
C LEU A 266 -8.31 12.13 -7.74
N GLU A 267 -7.75 11.08 -7.14
CA GLU A 267 -7.95 9.69 -7.56
C GLU A 267 -9.43 9.28 -7.52
N ARG A 268 -10.11 9.60 -6.44
CA ARG A 268 -11.54 9.34 -6.25
C ARG A 268 -12.38 10.00 -7.35
N ASN A 269 -12.11 11.26 -7.67
CA ASN A 269 -12.83 12.01 -8.69
C ASN A 269 -12.54 11.46 -10.09
N ALA A 270 -11.29 11.12 -10.40
CA ALA A 270 -10.91 10.47 -11.65
C ALA A 270 -11.58 9.09 -11.81
N SER A 271 -11.69 8.32 -10.72
CA SER A 271 -12.40 7.04 -10.70
C SER A 271 -13.90 7.20 -10.96
N ARG A 272 -14.52 8.25 -10.43
CA ARG A 272 -15.93 8.59 -10.68
C ARG A 272 -16.18 8.85 -12.17
N GLU A 273 -15.35 9.69 -12.77
CA GLU A 273 -15.45 10.00 -14.20
C GLU A 273 -15.19 8.77 -15.08
N LEU A 274 -14.18 7.98 -14.75
CA LEU A 274 -13.87 6.74 -15.44
C LEU A 274 -15.06 5.78 -15.41
N LEU A 275 -15.66 5.53 -14.24
CA LEU A 275 -16.83 4.66 -14.10
C LEU A 275 -18.00 5.14 -14.96
N GLN A 276 -18.29 6.44 -14.93
CA GLN A 276 -19.34 7.04 -15.75
C GLN A 276 -19.07 6.87 -17.24
N ASN A 277 -17.84 7.04 -17.67
CA ASN A 277 -17.46 6.93 -19.08
C ASN A 277 -17.51 5.48 -19.57
N VAL A 278 -16.94 4.54 -18.81
CA VAL A 278 -16.99 3.11 -19.18
C VAL A 278 -18.44 2.61 -19.31
N ARG A 279 -19.35 3.05 -18.42
CA ARG A 279 -20.77 2.70 -18.47
C ARG A 279 -21.53 3.24 -19.70
N LYS A 280 -21.03 4.25 -20.37
CA LYS A 280 -21.60 4.72 -21.66
C LYS A 280 -21.42 3.71 -22.79
N HIS A 281 -20.44 2.83 -22.67
CA HIS A 281 -20.09 1.84 -23.69
C HIS A 281 -20.71 0.46 -23.47
N GLY A 282 -21.37 0.22 -22.33
CA GLY A 282 -22.02 -1.06 -22.03
C GLY A 282 -22.26 -1.30 -20.56
N THR A 283 -22.70 -2.53 -20.23
CA THR A 283 -22.93 -2.94 -18.86
C THR A 283 -21.61 -3.30 -18.18
N VAL A 284 -21.02 -2.34 -17.48
CA VAL A 284 -19.77 -2.52 -16.75
C VAL A 284 -20.02 -2.31 -15.26
N LEU A 285 -19.58 -3.27 -14.44
CA LEU A 285 -19.74 -3.24 -12.99
C LEU A 285 -21.18 -2.90 -12.55
N PRO A 286 -22.21 -3.68 -13.00
CA PRO A 286 -23.59 -3.35 -12.78
C PRO A 286 -24.01 -3.38 -11.30
N GLU A 287 -23.30 -4.17 -10.49
CA GLU A 287 -23.54 -4.30 -9.05
C GLU A 287 -22.92 -3.17 -8.21
N GLN A 288 -22.08 -2.34 -8.84
CA GLN A 288 -21.40 -1.26 -8.13
C GLN A 288 -22.26 0.00 -8.14
N GLU A 289 -22.38 0.63 -6.96
CA GLU A 289 -23.06 1.91 -6.82
C GLU A 289 -22.27 3.03 -7.54
N ASP A 290 -23.00 4.07 -7.94
CA ASP A 290 -22.38 5.28 -8.47
C ASP A 290 -21.54 5.96 -7.41
N ILE A 291 -20.35 6.39 -7.78
CA ILE A 291 -19.51 7.22 -6.92
C ILE A 291 -20.14 8.61 -6.88
N LYS A 292 -20.68 8.99 -5.72
CA LYS A 292 -21.37 10.27 -5.52
C LYS A 292 -20.38 11.43 -5.62
N GLU A 293 -20.86 12.57 -6.06
CA GLU A 293 -20.13 13.81 -5.94
C GLU A 293 -20.13 14.28 -4.50
N ILE A 294 -19.01 14.83 -4.04
CA ILE A 294 -18.89 15.42 -2.71
C ILE A 294 -18.57 16.91 -2.84
N ASP A 295 -19.18 17.71 -1.96
CA ASP A 295 -19.09 19.16 -2.02
C ASP A 295 -17.71 19.70 -1.61
N TYR A 296 -16.95 18.92 -0.82
CA TYR A 296 -15.60 19.27 -0.46
C TYR A 296 -14.73 18.04 -0.41
N LEU A 297 -13.44 18.22 -0.64
CA LEU A 297 -12.48 17.12 -0.73
C LEU A 297 -11.75 16.91 0.60
N ASP A 298 -11.10 17.95 1.08
CA ASP A 298 -10.25 17.94 2.27
C ASP A 298 -10.70 19.07 3.21
N PRO A 299 -10.90 18.81 4.51
CA PRO A 299 -11.26 19.85 5.47
C PRO A 299 -10.19 20.95 5.62
N PHE A 300 -8.98 20.69 5.16
CA PHE A 300 -7.89 21.67 5.14
C PHE A 300 -7.77 22.42 3.82
N ASP A 301 -8.57 22.03 2.83
CA ASP A 301 -8.55 22.61 1.49
C ASP A 301 -9.17 24.01 1.46
N LYS A 302 -8.57 24.87 0.65
CA LYS A 302 -9.18 26.14 0.29
C LYS A 302 -10.02 25.90 -0.97
N ARG A 303 -11.34 25.87 -0.80
CA ARG A 303 -12.31 25.53 -1.87
C ARG A 303 -12.18 26.33 -3.16
N ASP A 304 -11.58 27.51 -3.10
CA ASP A 304 -11.43 28.39 -4.26
C ASP A 304 -10.24 28.04 -5.17
N GLU A 305 -9.47 27.02 -4.80
CA GLU A 305 -8.24 26.62 -5.50
C GLU A 305 -8.36 25.31 -6.31
N TRP A 306 -9.57 24.70 -6.38
CA TRP A 306 -9.80 23.40 -7.06
C TRP A 306 -10.74 23.48 -8.25
#